data_05051cba364589e2b696720a04a82599
#
_entry.id   05051cba364589e2b696720a04a82599
#
_cell.length_a   1.000
_cell.length_b   1.000
_cell.length_c   1.000
_cell.angle_alpha   90.00
_cell.angle_beta   90.00
_cell.angle_gamma   90.00
#
_symmetry.space_group_name_H-M   'P 1'
#
loop_
_entity.id
_entity.type
_entity.pdbx_description
1 polymer ?
#
loop_
_entity_poly.entity_id
_entity_poly.type
_entity_poly.pdbx_seq_one_letter_code
_entity_poly.pdbx_strand_id
1 'polypeptide(L)'
;QVFVTGVKEITTTPALFGDVLEYEGKFYKVGTVRQEVIHVTFMLDEFANVALPDDYCSLLSTMRSREISSIIIIQNFAQLKALFKDTWETIPGNCDTFIYLGGNEQSTHKYVSELLGKGTIDKKSSGETKGRQGSSSRNYDVLGRELFTPDEVRKLDNKKCIIFIRGFDPIMDNKFIPFNHPMFNQTADGKGEPYVHQIRGADNLIGPPFEILS
;
A
#
# COMPACT_ATOMS: atom_id res chain seq x y z
N GLN A 1 7.47 15.99 -11.47
CA GLN A 1 8.43 15.52 -12.48
C GLN A 1 9.22 14.39 -11.88
N VAL A 2 8.95 13.17 -12.32
CA VAL A 2 9.72 11.98 -11.92
C VAL A 2 10.98 11.99 -12.78
N PHE A 3 12.12 12.27 -12.18
CA PHE A 3 13.42 12.06 -12.84
C PHE A 3 13.73 10.57 -12.76
N VAL A 4 13.43 9.82 -13.81
CA VAL A 4 14.06 8.54 -14.05
C VAL A 4 15.49 8.86 -14.53
N THR A 5 16.47 8.69 -13.66
CA THR A 5 17.87 8.67 -14.10
C THR A 5 17.98 7.48 -15.06
N GLY A 6 18.14 7.80 -16.34
CA GLY A 6 18.19 6.80 -17.40
C GLY A 6 19.26 5.77 -17.13
N VAL A 7 18.85 4.52 -17.01
CA VAL A 7 19.72 3.39 -17.28
C VAL A 7 20.11 3.53 -18.75
N LYS A 8 21.34 3.87 -19.05
CA LYS A 8 21.87 3.75 -20.40
C LYS A 8 21.76 2.27 -20.75
N GLU A 9 20.78 1.91 -21.57
CA GLU A 9 20.74 0.59 -22.18
C GLU A 9 22.02 0.44 -23.01
N ILE A 10 22.92 -0.35 -22.50
CA ILE A 10 24.01 -0.87 -23.33
C ILE A 10 23.40 -2.04 -24.10
N THR A 11 22.78 -1.73 -25.24
CA THR A 11 22.35 -2.73 -26.20
C THR A 11 23.56 -3.25 -26.96
N THR A 12 24.24 -4.22 -26.36
CA THR A 12 25.22 -5.03 -27.06
C THR A 12 25.06 -6.46 -26.59
N THR A 13 25.35 -7.40 -27.49
CA THR A 13 25.46 -8.83 -27.24
C THR A 13 25.90 -9.09 -25.80
N PRO A 14 25.21 -9.96 -25.04
CA PRO A 14 25.54 -10.19 -23.66
C PRO A 14 27.00 -10.64 -23.54
N ALA A 15 27.83 -9.76 -23.01
CA ALA A 15 29.21 -10.10 -22.72
C ALA A 15 29.23 -11.12 -21.58
N LEU A 16 29.93 -12.23 -21.76
CA LEU A 16 30.11 -13.25 -20.74
C LEU A 16 30.98 -12.74 -19.60
N PHE A 17 30.77 -13.23 -18.41
CA PHE A 17 31.58 -12.93 -17.25
C PHE A 17 33.04 -13.23 -17.54
N GLY A 18 33.93 -12.24 -17.36
CA GLY A 18 35.36 -12.33 -17.64
C GLY A 18 35.79 -11.77 -18.99
N ASP A 19 34.85 -11.41 -19.87
CA ASP A 19 35.17 -10.76 -21.15
C ASP A 19 35.78 -9.38 -20.93
N VAL A 20 36.59 -8.97 -21.87
CA VAL A 20 37.20 -7.64 -21.91
C VAL A 20 36.50 -6.83 -23.02
N LEU A 21 35.89 -5.73 -22.63
CA LEU A 21 35.28 -4.78 -23.57
C LEU A 21 36.19 -3.59 -23.77
N GLU A 22 36.38 -3.17 -25.05
CA GLU A 22 37.04 -1.93 -25.39
C GLU A 22 35.99 -0.83 -25.61
N TYR A 23 36.16 0.29 -24.91
CA TYR A 23 35.35 1.49 -25.08
C TYR A 23 36.24 2.74 -25.00
N GLU A 24 36.19 3.59 -26.02
CA GLU A 24 37.00 4.80 -26.13
C GLU A 24 38.53 4.55 -25.90
N GLY A 25 39.04 3.44 -26.42
CA GLY A 25 40.45 3.07 -26.27
C GLY A 25 40.87 2.59 -24.88
N LYS A 26 39.88 2.32 -24.01
CA LYS A 26 40.09 1.74 -22.67
C LYS A 26 39.49 0.34 -22.60
N PHE A 27 40.21 -0.55 -21.91
CA PHE A 27 39.77 -1.92 -21.70
C PHE A 27 39.09 -2.07 -20.35
N TYR A 28 37.89 -2.61 -20.35
CA TYR A 28 37.07 -2.87 -19.16
C TYR A 28 36.80 -4.36 -19.04
N LYS A 29 37.19 -4.95 -17.91
CA LYS A 29 36.86 -6.35 -17.63
C LYS A 29 35.43 -6.46 -17.15
N VAL A 30 34.64 -7.32 -17.79
CA VAL A 30 33.28 -7.61 -17.35
C VAL A 30 33.33 -8.39 -16.04
N GLY A 31 32.90 -7.78 -14.98
CA GLY A 31 32.81 -8.37 -13.66
C GLY A 31 31.37 -8.25 -13.14
N THR A 32 31.05 -8.96 -12.08
CA THR A 32 29.87 -8.70 -11.30
C THR A 32 30.00 -7.34 -10.63
N VAL A 33 29.48 -6.30 -11.27
CA VAL A 33 29.17 -5.08 -10.52
C VAL A 33 27.99 -5.45 -9.63
N ARG A 34 28.21 -5.56 -8.32
CA ARG A 34 27.09 -5.45 -7.38
C ARG A 34 26.58 -4.02 -7.54
N GLN A 35 25.59 -3.85 -8.39
CA GLN A 35 24.78 -2.64 -8.34
C GLN A 35 24.10 -2.68 -6.98
N GLU A 36 24.47 -1.79 -6.08
CA GLU A 36 23.67 -1.51 -4.90
C GLU A 36 22.36 -0.91 -5.41
N VAL A 37 21.34 -1.74 -5.48
CA VAL A 37 20.01 -1.29 -5.89
C VAL A 37 19.46 -0.51 -4.71
N ILE A 38 19.31 0.80 -4.89
CA ILE A 38 18.69 1.65 -3.87
C ILE A 38 17.19 1.37 -3.89
N HIS A 39 16.66 0.92 -2.75
CA HIS A 39 15.22 0.76 -2.60
C HIS A 39 14.51 2.11 -2.68
N VAL A 40 13.48 2.21 -3.53
CA VAL A 40 12.68 3.42 -3.72
C VAL A 40 11.26 3.17 -3.25
N THR A 41 10.78 4.00 -2.33
CA THR A 41 9.37 3.97 -1.89
C THR A 41 8.64 5.18 -2.43
N PHE A 42 7.59 4.94 -3.21
CA PHE A 42 6.65 5.98 -3.63
C PHE A 42 5.58 6.15 -2.55
N MET A 43 5.43 7.35 -2.01
CA MET A 43 4.30 7.71 -1.16
C MET A 43 3.31 8.52 -2.00
N LEU A 44 2.19 7.89 -2.34
CA LEU A 44 1.16 8.43 -3.23
C LEU A 44 -0.03 8.88 -2.37
N ASP A 45 0.12 10.05 -1.77
CA ASP A 45 -0.98 10.71 -1.07
C ASP A 45 -2.00 11.24 -2.07
N GLU A 46 -3.28 11.17 -1.72
CA GLU A 46 -4.39 11.47 -2.65
C GLU A 46 -4.25 10.77 -4.01
N PHE A 47 -3.97 9.48 -3.97
CA PHE A 47 -3.67 8.65 -5.15
C PHE A 47 -4.61 8.88 -6.35
N ALA A 48 -5.89 9.17 -6.09
CA ALA A 48 -6.88 9.44 -7.14
C ALA A 48 -6.57 10.70 -7.96
N ASN A 49 -5.77 11.63 -7.43
CA ASN A 49 -5.41 12.90 -8.06
C ASN A 49 -4.01 12.88 -8.69
N VAL A 50 -3.28 11.77 -8.55
CA VAL A 50 -1.94 11.61 -9.13
C VAL A 50 -2.06 11.21 -10.60
N ALA A 51 -1.29 11.84 -11.47
CA ALA A 51 -1.16 11.40 -12.86
C ALA A 51 -0.36 10.10 -12.89
N LEU A 52 -1.04 9.00 -13.17
CA LEU A 52 -0.48 7.65 -13.22
C LEU A 52 -0.21 7.22 -14.67
N PRO A 53 0.77 6.34 -14.90
CA PRO A 53 0.90 5.64 -16.17
C PRO A 53 -0.35 4.79 -16.47
N ASP A 54 -0.73 4.65 -17.74
CA ASP A 54 -1.90 3.88 -18.15
C ASP A 54 -1.86 2.41 -17.72
N ASP A 55 -0.66 1.85 -17.58
CA ASP A 55 -0.41 0.46 -17.17
C ASP A 55 -0.01 0.32 -15.70
N TYR A 56 -0.38 1.26 -14.82
CA TYR A 56 0.02 1.28 -13.40
C TYR A 56 -0.24 -0.03 -12.68
N CYS A 57 -1.38 -0.69 -12.92
CA CYS A 57 -1.70 -1.98 -12.31
C CYS A 57 -0.66 -3.07 -12.67
N SER A 58 -0.17 -3.06 -13.91
CA SER A 58 0.89 -3.97 -14.37
C SER A 58 2.23 -3.63 -13.73
N LEU A 59 2.55 -2.34 -13.67
CA LEU A 59 3.78 -1.85 -13.02
C LEU A 59 3.80 -2.23 -11.55
N LEU A 60 2.71 -2.07 -10.82
CA LEU A 60 2.60 -2.41 -9.41
C LEU A 60 2.97 -3.87 -9.13
N SER A 61 2.55 -4.79 -9.99
CA SER A 61 2.87 -6.22 -9.86
C SER A 61 4.36 -6.55 -10.05
N THR A 62 5.11 -5.70 -10.75
CA THR A 62 6.53 -5.91 -11.08
C THR A 62 7.49 -5.06 -10.23
N MET A 63 6.99 -4.09 -9.48
CA MET A 63 7.80 -3.15 -8.68
C MET A 63 8.72 -3.87 -7.68
N ARG A 64 8.22 -4.95 -7.05
CA ARG A 64 8.99 -5.71 -6.06
C ARG A 64 10.31 -6.24 -6.61
N SER A 65 10.34 -6.74 -7.84
CA SER A 65 11.56 -7.28 -8.47
C SER A 65 12.59 -6.21 -8.79
N ARG A 66 12.20 -4.94 -8.71
CA ARG A 66 13.03 -3.76 -9.01
C ARG A 66 13.38 -2.95 -7.77
N GLU A 67 13.17 -3.53 -6.57
CA GLU A 67 13.37 -2.84 -5.29
C GLU A 67 12.56 -1.52 -5.21
N ILE A 68 11.33 -1.55 -5.73
CA ILE A 68 10.40 -0.42 -5.66
C ILE A 68 9.19 -0.84 -4.83
N SER A 69 8.80 0.00 -3.89
CA SER A 69 7.55 -0.14 -3.13
C SER A 69 6.65 1.08 -3.33
N SER A 70 5.36 0.89 -3.08
CA SER A 70 4.37 1.96 -3.19
C SER A 70 3.48 1.98 -1.96
N ILE A 71 3.32 3.15 -1.36
CA ILE A 71 2.34 3.43 -0.31
C ILE A 71 1.22 4.23 -0.96
N ILE A 72 0.05 3.62 -1.07
CA ILE A 72 -1.11 4.19 -1.75
C ILE A 72 -2.11 4.66 -0.71
N ILE A 73 -2.44 5.93 -0.71
CA ILE A 73 -3.41 6.53 0.21
C ILE A 73 -4.63 7.00 -0.59
N ILE A 74 -5.79 6.47 -0.23
CA ILE A 74 -7.08 6.80 -0.87
C ILE A 74 -8.12 7.13 0.19
N GLN A 75 -9.11 7.91 -0.17
CA GLN A 75 -10.21 8.23 0.72
C GLN A 75 -11.25 7.10 0.79
N ASN A 76 -11.50 6.41 -0.33
CA ASN A 76 -12.46 5.32 -0.43
C ASN A 76 -12.23 4.48 -1.71
N PHE A 77 -12.82 3.29 -1.76
CA PHE A 77 -12.72 2.41 -2.92
C PHE A 77 -13.49 2.89 -4.15
N ALA A 78 -14.49 3.76 -4.00
CA ALA A 78 -15.17 4.32 -5.15
C ALA A 78 -14.22 5.10 -6.07
N GLN A 79 -13.18 5.74 -5.50
CA GLN A 79 -12.12 6.39 -6.28
C GLN A 79 -11.33 5.39 -7.13
N LEU A 80 -10.93 4.24 -6.56
CA LEU A 80 -10.23 3.19 -7.33
C LEU A 80 -11.12 2.62 -8.44
N LYS A 81 -12.40 2.37 -8.13
CA LYS A 81 -13.37 1.86 -9.12
C LYS A 81 -13.59 2.85 -10.26
N ALA A 82 -13.59 4.15 -9.99
CA ALA A 82 -13.70 5.17 -11.02
C ALA A 82 -12.48 5.21 -11.94
N LEU A 83 -11.27 5.04 -11.38
CA LEU A 83 -10.01 5.09 -12.12
C LEU A 83 -9.74 3.79 -12.92
N PHE A 84 -9.91 2.65 -12.28
CA PHE A 84 -9.46 1.35 -12.81
C PHE A 84 -10.61 0.42 -13.23
N LYS A 85 -11.87 0.85 -13.08
CA LYS A 85 -13.06 0.07 -13.48
C LYS A 85 -12.97 -1.39 -13.00
N ASP A 86 -12.93 -2.34 -13.93
CA ASP A 86 -12.91 -3.78 -13.63
C ASP A 86 -11.59 -4.29 -13.05
N THR A 87 -10.51 -3.51 -13.16
CA THR A 87 -9.17 -3.89 -12.67
C THR A 87 -8.81 -3.31 -11.30
N TRP A 88 -9.72 -2.57 -10.67
CA TRP A 88 -9.45 -1.89 -9.40
C TRP A 88 -8.98 -2.82 -8.27
N GLU A 89 -9.47 -4.06 -8.23
CA GLU A 89 -9.08 -5.06 -7.22
C GLU A 89 -7.61 -5.48 -7.31
N THR A 90 -6.98 -5.25 -8.47
CA THR A 90 -5.55 -5.50 -8.67
C THR A 90 -4.70 -4.62 -7.74
N ILE A 91 -5.17 -3.41 -7.41
CA ILE A 91 -4.43 -2.49 -6.53
C ILE A 91 -4.31 -3.07 -5.11
N PRO A 92 -5.40 -3.29 -4.35
CA PRO A 92 -5.30 -3.88 -3.02
C PRO A 92 -4.76 -5.32 -3.06
N GLY A 93 -5.01 -6.08 -4.14
CA GLY A 93 -4.50 -7.44 -4.32
C GLY A 93 -2.98 -7.54 -4.41
N ASN A 94 -2.29 -6.51 -4.89
CA ASN A 94 -0.83 -6.42 -4.93
C ASN A 94 -0.22 -5.78 -3.67
N CYS A 95 -1.02 -5.29 -2.74
CA CYS A 95 -0.54 -4.77 -1.47
C CYS A 95 -0.44 -5.89 -0.43
N ASP A 96 0.71 -6.02 0.23
CA ASP A 96 0.91 -6.98 1.32
C ASP A 96 0.27 -6.50 2.62
N THR A 97 0.09 -5.20 2.76
CA THR A 97 -0.53 -4.55 3.92
C THR A 97 -1.65 -3.64 3.47
N PHE A 98 -2.80 -3.76 4.12
CA PHE A 98 -3.94 -2.85 3.96
C PHE A 98 -4.32 -2.30 5.33
N ILE A 99 -4.43 -0.96 5.44
CA ILE A 99 -4.79 -0.28 6.68
C ILE A 99 -6.09 0.48 6.47
N TYR A 100 -7.12 0.12 7.25
CA TYR A 100 -8.39 0.85 7.27
C TYR A 100 -8.41 1.84 8.42
N LEU A 101 -8.53 3.11 8.09
CA LEU A 101 -8.55 4.23 9.05
C LEU A 101 -9.94 4.77 9.34
N GLY A 102 -10.99 4.11 8.87
CA GLY A 102 -12.36 4.60 8.93
C GLY A 102 -12.77 5.33 7.65
N GLY A 103 -14.04 5.62 7.53
CA GLY A 103 -14.62 6.29 6.38
C GLY A 103 -16.15 6.18 6.38
N ASN A 104 -16.82 6.82 5.42
CA ASN A 104 -18.28 6.83 5.32
C ASN A 104 -18.83 6.21 4.02
N GLU A 105 -17.96 5.54 3.23
CA GLU A 105 -18.34 4.99 1.94
C GLU A 105 -18.70 3.51 2.04
N GLN A 106 -19.89 3.14 1.57
CA GLN A 106 -20.50 1.82 1.77
C GLN A 106 -19.70 0.67 1.13
N SER A 107 -19.14 0.85 -0.06
CA SER A 107 -18.41 -0.23 -0.72
C SER A 107 -17.10 -0.55 0.00
N THR A 108 -16.49 0.44 0.64
CA THR A 108 -15.32 0.25 1.50
C THR A 108 -15.69 -0.52 2.78
N HIS A 109 -16.82 -0.19 3.42
CA HIS A 109 -17.25 -0.94 4.61
C HIS A 109 -17.54 -2.40 4.29
N LYS A 110 -18.19 -2.67 3.16
CA LYS A 110 -18.46 -4.03 2.70
C LYS A 110 -17.17 -4.80 2.45
N TYR A 111 -16.23 -4.19 1.74
CA TYR A 111 -14.93 -4.81 1.46
C TYR A 111 -14.16 -5.15 2.75
N VAL A 112 -14.10 -4.23 3.71
CA VAL A 112 -13.43 -4.44 5.00
C VAL A 112 -14.12 -5.55 5.80
N SER A 113 -15.46 -5.59 5.83
CA SER A 113 -16.22 -6.63 6.48
C SER A 113 -15.94 -8.02 5.88
N GLU A 114 -15.87 -8.11 4.55
CA GLU A 114 -15.54 -9.34 3.83
C GLU A 114 -14.10 -9.81 4.12
N LEU A 115 -13.13 -8.88 4.19
CA LEU A 115 -11.74 -9.19 4.56
C LEU A 115 -11.59 -9.68 6.00
N LEU A 116 -12.39 -9.16 6.93
CA LEU A 116 -12.42 -9.63 8.33
C LEU A 116 -12.91 -11.05 8.44
N GLY A 117 -13.79 -11.47 7.52
CA GLY A 117 -14.33 -12.81 7.49
C GLY A 117 -15.39 -13.06 8.57
N LYS A 118 -15.63 -14.35 8.86
CA LYS A 118 -16.66 -14.80 9.79
C LYS A 118 -16.06 -15.49 11.00
N GLY A 119 -16.60 -15.20 12.16
CA GLY A 119 -16.33 -15.91 13.40
C GLY A 119 -17.47 -16.85 13.76
N THR A 120 -17.15 -17.87 14.53
CA THR A 120 -18.12 -18.81 15.07
C THR A 120 -18.71 -18.28 16.36
N ILE A 121 -20.04 -18.20 16.43
CA ILE A 121 -20.76 -17.85 17.67
C ILE A 121 -21.56 -19.07 18.12
N ASP A 122 -21.31 -19.48 19.36
CA ASP A 122 -22.12 -20.51 20.02
C ASP A 122 -23.48 -19.89 20.45
N LYS A 123 -24.54 -20.26 19.77
CA LYS A 123 -25.89 -19.89 20.18
C LYS A 123 -26.45 -20.97 21.09
N LYS A 124 -26.55 -20.68 22.38
CA LYS A 124 -27.30 -21.53 23.33
C LYS A 124 -28.76 -21.14 23.27
N SER A 125 -29.62 -22.01 22.75
CA SER A 125 -31.06 -21.89 22.91
C SER A 125 -31.55 -22.90 23.95
N SER A 126 -32.13 -22.43 25.06
CA SER A 126 -32.78 -23.26 26.04
C SER A 126 -34.30 -23.14 25.88
N GLY A 127 -34.93 -24.24 25.53
CA GLY A 127 -36.38 -24.37 25.55
C GLY A 127 -36.81 -25.11 26.82
N GLU A 128 -37.56 -24.44 27.70
CA GLU A 128 -38.17 -25.05 28.88
C GLU A 128 -39.66 -25.12 28.67
N THR A 129 -40.19 -26.35 28.53
CA THR A 129 -41.63 -26.57 28.46
C THR A 129 -42.13 -26.92 29.86
N LYS A 130 -42.88 -26.00 30.49
CA LYS A 130 -43.54 -26.28 31.78
C LYS A 130 -44.82 -27.09 31.54
N GLY A 131 -44.71 -28.40 31.73
CA GLY A 131 -45.85 -29.33 31.71
C GLY A 131 -45.53 -30.51 32.60
N ARG A 132 -46.56 -31.34 32.95
CA ARG A 132 -46.50 -32.46 33.90
C ARG A 132 -45.50 -33.57 33.52
N GLN A 133 -44.88 -33.46 32.31
CA GLN A 133 -43.71 -34.19 31.83
C GLN A 133 -42.74 -33.18 31.18
N GLY A 134 -42.04 -32.40 32.00
CA GLY A 134 -41.09 -31.44 31.55
C GLY A 134 -39.90 -32.04 30.79
N SER A 135 -39.72 -31.66 29.54
CA SER A 135 -38.53 -31.99 28.74
C SER A 135 -37.69 -30.74 28.62
N SER A 136 -36.41 -30.83 29.00
CA SER A 136 -35.44 -29.79 28.80
C SER A 136 -34.54 -30.19 27.61
N SER A 137 -34.63 -29.49 26.48
CA SER A 137 -33.69 -29.69 25.37
C SER A 137 -32.74 -28.49 25.31
N ARG A 138 -31.46 -28.77 25.30
CA ARG A 138 -30.40 -27.79 25.06
C ARG A 138 -29.87 -28.03 23.64
N ASN A 139 -30.20 -27.15 22.74
CA ASN A 139 -29.59 -27.16 21.39
C ASN A 139 -28.41 -26.20 21.38
N TYR A 140 -27.28 -26.72 20.91
CA TYR A 140 -26.09 -25.94 20.62
C TYR A 140 -26.05 -25.75 19.10
N ASP A 141 -26.43 -24.57 18.63
CA ASP A 141 -26.28 -24.22 17.23
C ASP A 141 -25.03 -23.36 17.07
N VAL A 142 -24.16 -23.79 16.17
CA VAL A 142 -22.97 -23.06 15.77
C VAL A 142 -23.36 -22.17 14.59
N LEU A 143 -23.42 -20.87 14.83
CA LEU A 143 -23.76 -19.90 13.78
C LEU A 143 -22.50 -19.12 13.36
N GLY A 144 -22.18 -19.14 12.04
CA GLY A 144 -21.17 -18.26 11.48
C GLY A 144 -21.72 -16.82 11.42
N ARG A 145 -21.08 -15.88 12.09
CA ARG A 145 -21.36 -14.44 12.00
C ARG A 145 -20.16 -13.71 11.43
N GLU A 146 -20.39 -12.67 10.62
CA GLU A 146 -19.33 -11.72 10.26
C GLU A 146 -18.68 -11.17 11.52
N LEU A 147 -17.34 -11.15 11.59
CA LEU A 147 -16.61 -10.59 12.74
C LEU A 147 -17.01 -9.14 12.97
N PHE A 148 -17.11 -8.36 11.88
CA PHE A 148 -17.69 -7.03 11.84
C PHE A 148 -18.62 -6.93 10.65
N THR A 149 -19.87 -6.62 10.87
CA THR A 149 -20.81 -6.28 9.79
C THR A 149 -20.40 -4.94 9.16
N PRO A 150 -20.81 -4.62 7.92
CA PRO A 150 -20.53 -3.32 7.30
C PRO A 150 -21.00 -2.14 8.16
N ASP A 151 -22.09 -2.30 8.91
CA ASP A 151 -22.57 -1.27 9.84
C ASP A 151 -21.68 -1.09 11.07
N GLU A 152 -21.09 -2.16 11.56
CA GLU A 152 -20.11 -2.13 12.66
C GLU A 152 -18.80 -1.53 12.18
N VAL A 153 -18.35 -1.85 10.97
CA VAL A 153 -17.18 -1.22 10.32
C VAL A 153 -17.38 0.29 10.17
N ARG A 154 -18.58 0.72 9.75
CA ARG A 154 -18.93 2.16 9.65
C ARG A 154 -18.86 2.88 10.99
N LYS A 155 -19.16 2.18 12.08
CA LYS A 155 -19.16 2.72 13.45
C LYS A 155 -17.84 2.55 14.18
N LEU A 156 -16.78 2.16 13.47
CA LEU A 156 -15.45 2.04 14.07
C LEU A 156 -15.06 3.36 14.74
N ASP A 157 -14.58 3.27 15.98
CA ASP A 157 -14.09 4.44 16.73
C ASP A 157 -13.00 5.17 15.91
N ASN A 158 -13.13 6.50 15.82
CA ASN A 158 -12.16 7.33 15.09
C ASN A 158 -10.71 7.21 15.60
N LYS A 159 -10.51 6.73 16.81
CA LYS A 159 -9.18 6.49 17.39
C LYS A 159 -8.59 5.14 16.97
N LYS A 160 -9.39 4.27 16.34
CA LYS A 160 -9.00 2.91 15.98
C LYS A 160 -8.71 2.79 14.48
N CYS A 161 -7.86 1.82 14.16
CA CYS A 161 -7.63 1.35 12.81
C CYS A 161 -7.67 -0.18 12.76
N ILE A 162 -7.89 -0.72 11.57
CA ILE A 162 -7.80 -2.15 11.31
C ILE A 162 -6.68 -2.38 10.31
N ILE A 163 -5.77 -3.28 10.65
CA ILE A 163 -4.58 -3.58 9.87
C ILE A 163 -4.68 -5.03 9.39
N PHE A 164 -4.55 -5.20 8.08
CA PHE A 164 -4.49 -6.49 7.41
C PHE A 164 -3.09 -6.67 6.86
N ILE A 165 -2.43 -7.77 7.24
CA ILE A 165 -1.12 -8.15 6.73
C ILE A 165 -1.27 -9.55 6.13
N ARG A 166 -0.77 -9.74 4.92
CA ARG A 166 -0.85 -11.05 4.24
C ARG A 166 -0.25 -12.16 5.12
N GLY A 167 -1.05 -13.19 5.39
CA GLY A 167 -0.63 -14.35 6.20
C GLY A 167 -0.79 -14.18 7.70
N PHE A 168 -1.38 -13.07 8.16
CA PHE A 168 -1.68 -12.83 9.57
C PHE A 168 -3.16 -12.53 9.79
N ASP A 169 -3.62 -12.80 11.00
CA ASP A 169 -4.96 -12.39 11.43
C ASP A 169 -5.09 -10.87 11.45
N PRO A 170 -6.29 -10.32 11.18
CA PRO A 170 -6.52 -8.88 11.26
C PRO A 170 -6.22 -8.32 12.65
N ILE A 171 -5.58 -7.18 12.69
CA ILE A 171 -5.20 -6.50 13.94
C ILE A 171 -6.02 -5.22 14.09
N MET A 172 -6.62 -5.02 15.26
CA MET A 172 -7.22 -3.74 15.64
C MET A 172 -6.31 -3.00 16.59
N ASP A 173 -5.94 -1.77 16.23
CA ASP A 173 -5.04 -0.94 17.05
C ASP A 173 -5.52 0.51 17.11
N ASN A 174 -4.86 1.30 17.93
CA ASN A 174 -5.07 2.73 18.00
C ASN A 174 -4.31 3.44 16.88
N LYS A 175 -4.93 4.44 16.29
CA LYS A 175 -4.23 5.34 15.37
C LYS A 175 -3.11 6.07 16.11
N PHE A 176 -1.98 6.18 15.47
CA PHE A 176 -0.89 7.00 15.98
C PHE A 176 -1.28 8.49 15.95
N ILE A 177 -0.95 9.20 17.00
CA ILE A 177 -1.17 10.65 17.10
C ILE A 177 0.13 11.35 16.74
N PRO A 178 0.23 12.04 15.57
CA PRO A 178 1.48 12.65 15.09
C PRO A 178 2.11 13.63 16.06
N PHE A 179 1.28 14.35 16.83
CA PHE A 179 1.75 15.31 17.84
C PHE A 179 2.60 14.69 18.95
N ASN A 180 2.48 13.37 19.16
CA ASN A 180 3.25 12.64 20.17
C ASN A 180 4.58 12.10 19.59
N HIS A 181 4.87 12.33 18.30
CA HIS A 181 6.12 11.86 17.70
C HIS A 181 7.31 12.71 18.20
N PRO A 182 8.45 12.09 18.59
CA PRO A 182 9.62 12.84 19.08
C PRO A 182 10.12 13.91 18.10
N MET A 183 9.97 13.65 16.79
CA MET A 183 10.40 14.57 15.73
C MET A 183 9.31 15.55 15.30
N PHE A 184 8.15 15.58 15.96
CA PHE A 184 7.05 16.47 15.57
C PHE A 184 7.49 17.95 15.52
N ASN A 185 8.30 18.38 16.50
CA ASN A 185 8.82 19.75 16.56
C ASN A 185 9.75 20.13 15.39
N GLN A 186 10.19 19.15 14.60
CA GLN A 186 11.00 19.38 13.40
C GLN A 186 10.16 19.54 12.13
N THR A 187 8.86 19.27 12.22
CA THR A 187 7.91 19.46 11.11
C THR A 187 7.44 20.92 11.07
N ALA A 188 6.94 21.36 9.91
CA ALA A 188 6.37 22.70 9.77
C ALA A 188 5.23 22.96 10.77
N ASP A 189 4.36 21.95 11.01
CA ASP A 189 3.27 22.04 12.01
C ASP A 189 3.79 22.13 13.44
N GLY A 190 4.95 21.55 13.71
CA GLY A 190 5.64 21.62 15.00
C GLY A 190 6.53 22.85 15.18
N LYS A 191 6.42 23.87 14.32
CA LYS A 191 7.26 25.08 14.27
C LYS A 191 8.71 24.83 13.83
N GLY A 192 9.01 23.70 13.21
CA GLY A 192 10.26 23.46 12.49
C GLY A 192 10.32 24.33 11.22
N GLU A 193 11.52 24.57 10.74
CA GLU A 193 11.67 25.22 9.43
C GLU A 193 11.17 24.30 8.31
N PRO A 194 10.49 24.85 7.29
CA PRO A 194 10.10 24.05 6.12
C PRO A 194 11.32 23.40 5.48
N TYR A 195 11.22 22.11 5.20
CA TYR A 195 12.28 21.41 4.50
C TYR A 195 12.46 21.97 3.08
N VAL A 196 13.66 22.44 2.78
CA VAL A 196 14.04 22.85 1.43
C VAL A 196 14.98 21.77 0.88
N HIS A 197 14.55 21.09 -0.16
CA HIS A 197 15.37 20.08 -0.82
C HIS A 197 16.58 20.72 -1.48
N GLN A 198 17.77 20.41 -0.97
CA GLN A 198 19.02 20.80 -1.59
C GLN A 198 19.55 19.63 -2.42
N ILE A 199 19.54 19.79 -3.73
CA ILE A 199 20.17 18.83 -4.63
C ILE A 199 21.68 19.09 -4.54
N ARG A 200 22.41 18.24 -3.83
CA ARG A 200 23.89 18.31 -3.80
C ARG A 200 24.42 18.08 -5.21
N GLY A 201 25.17 19.03 -5.74
CA GLY A 201 25.72 18.97 -7.08
C GLY A 201 24.80 19.45 -8.20
N ALA A 202 23.70 20.14 -7.87
CA ALA A 202 22.82 20.74 -8.86
C ALA A 202 23.54 21.71 -9.82
N ASP A 203 24.61 22.35 -9.37
CA ASP A 203 25.44 23.24 -10.18
C ASP A 203 26.07 22.54 -11.40
N ASN A 204 26.18 21.21 -11.37
CA ASN A 204 26.71 20.40 -12.47
C ASN A 204 25.62 19.73 -13.31
N LEU A 205 24.34 19.80 -12.88
CA LEU A 205 23.21 19.17 -13.56
C LEU A 205 22.36 20.17 -14.36
N ILE A 206 22.57 21.46 -14.17
CA ILE A 206 21.93 22.50 -14.95
C ILE A 206 22.75 22.66 -16.22
N GLY A 207 22.46 21.78 -17.21
CA GLY A 207 22.84 22.10 -18.59
C GLY A 207 22.18 23.42 -19.00
N PRO A 208 22.66 24.06 -20.06
CA PRO A 208 22.07 25.32 -20.53
C PRO A 208 20.56 25.15 -20.70
N PRO A 209 19.74 26.15 -20.36
CA PRO A 209 18.30 26.07 -20.47
C PRO A 209 17.94 25.62 -21.89
N PHE A 210 17.09 24.61 -21.99
CA PHE A 210 16.58 24.19 -23.29
C PHE A 210 15.80 25.35 -23.86
N GLU A 211 16.30 25.98 -24.91
CA GLU A 211 15.50 26.88 -25.74
C GLU A 211 14.49 26.02 -26.49
N ILE A 212 13.21 26.15 -26.12
CA ILE A 212 12.12 25.62 -26.92
C ILE A 212 12.07 26.47 -28.18
N LEU A 213 12.64 25.96 -29.27
CA LEU A 213 12.46 26.56 -30.59
C LEU A 213 10.99 26.43 -30.97
N SER A 214 10.32 27.55 -31.01
CA SER A 214 8.92 27.76 -31.46
C SER A 214 8.70 27.39 -32.93
#